data_6cd4c7a9a12f11ebad51348ddda5345e
#
_entry.id   6cd4c7a9a12f11ebad51348ddda5345e
#
_cell.length_a   1.000
_cell.length_b   1.000
_cell.length_c   1.000
_cell.angle_alpha   90.00
_cell.angle_beta   90.00
_cell.angle_gamma   90.00
#
_symmetry.space_group_name_H-M   'P 1'
#
loop_
_entity.id
_entity.type
_entity.pdbx_description
1 polymer ?
#
loop_
_entity_poly.entity_id
_entity_poly.type
_entity_poly.pdbx_seq_one_letter_code
_entity_poly.pdbx_strand_id
1 'polypeptide(L)'
;MRDYFGTNSLVRFVFPLDVDCINPREGEVFEGGIRINVTVQAPEGHEVTVCGNSTTYENGSYVTTVELRAHKNTLCARDLTIGCEQKIMVCYLSKANKKYRLFADDNILFLADINEHKDEYESIFDNPYLAIYKKAHDLYGAKVHINLFFQFDAEARKYFSADRPDFDLTQMTDRFRDEFRANGDWLKLSFHSKAEHPFSPYGKASADEITRDCIQLNRELLRFAGPEVFSDCMTIHFAETTEEGTRALRSLGYRAL
;
A
#
# COMPACT_ATOMS: atom_id res chain seq x y z
N MET A 1 -19.25 6.56 15.06
CA MET A 1 -18.49 5.95 13.93
C MET A 1 -18.21 7.10 12.97
N ARG A 2 -16.96 7.52 12.80
CA ARG A 2 -16.62 8.62 11.87
C ARG A 2 -16.84 8.13 10.45
N ASP A 3 -17.59 8.92 9.68
CA ASP A 3 -17.82 8.67 8.25
C ASP A 3 -16.51 8.96 7.50
N TYR A 4 -15.75 7.90 7.23
CA TYR A 4 -14.43 7.99 6.57
C TYR A 4 -14.50 8.47 5.10
N PHE A 5 -15.71 8.57 4.53
CA PHE A 5 -15.89 8.88 3.11
C PHE A 5 -16.69 10.15 2.82
N GLY A 6 -16.97 10.98 3.84
CA GLY A 6 -17.43 12.37 3.66
C GLY A 6 -18.74 12.57 2.89
N THR A 7 -19.57 11.56 2.76
CA THR A 7 -20.89 11.66 2.15
C THR A 7 -21.95 11.25 3.16
N ASN A 8 -22.77 12.22 3.60
CA ASN A 8 -24.06 11.98 4.27
C ASN A 8 -25.06 11.27 3.30
N SER A 9 -24.61 10.34 2.48
CA SER A 9 -25.47 9.58 1.61
C SER A 9 -26.18 8.51 2.42
N LEU A 10 -27.51 8.55 2.43
CA LEU A 10 -28.34 7.52 3.04
C LEU A 10 -28.27 6.19 2.28
N VAL A 11 -27.77 6.20 1.03
CA VAL A 11 -27.46 5.01 0.24
C VAL A 11 -25.97 4.79 0.18
N ARG A 12 -25.48 3.59 0.56
CA ARG A 12 -24.05 3.29 0.58
C ARG A 12 -23.75 1.86 0.16
N PHE A 13 -22.65 1.66 -0.56
CA PHE A 13 -22.14 0.33 -0.84
C PHE A 13 -21.60 -0.33 0.43
N VAL A 14 -21.94 -1.60 0.62
CA VAL A 14 -21.39 -2.50 1.64
C VAL A 14 -20.38 -3.44 1.00
N PHE A 15 -20.67 -3.92 -0.21
CA PHE A 15 -19.77 -4.69 -1.08
C PHE A 15 -20.19 -4.48 -2.55
N PRO A 16 -19.20 -4.26 -3.43
CA PRO A 16 -17.81 -3.92 -3.13
C PRO A 16 -17.69 -2.51 -2.54
N LEU A 17 -16.52 -2.20 -1.96
CA LEU A 17 -16.16 -0.86 -1.51
C LEU A 17 -15.50 -0.05 -2.64
N ASP A 18 -15.35 1.25 -2.43
CA ASP A 18 -14.62 2.10 -3.36
C ASP A 18 -13.16 1.64 -3.47
N VAL A 19 -12.65 1.59 -4.70
CA VAL A 19 -11.32 1.11 -5.11
C VAL A 19 -11.04 -0.38 -4.89
N ASP A 20 -12.03 -1.19 -4.55
CA ASP A 20 -11.84 -2.64 -4.44
C ASP A 20 -11.33 -3.28 -5.73
N CYS A 21 -10.52 -4.31 -5.56
CA CYS A 21 -9.97 -5.13 -6.63
C CYS A 21 -10.67 -6.50 -6.67
N ILE A 22 -11.64 -6.64 -7.54
CA ILE A 22 -12.39 -7.89 -7.73
C ILE A 22 -11.59 -8.87 -8.56
N ASN A 23 -11.43 -10.09 -8.08
CA ASN A 23 -10.74 -11.18 -8.77
C ASN A 23 -11.73 -12.28 -9.22
N PRO A 24 -11.31 -13.24 -10.08
CA PRO A 24 -12.20 -14.28 -10.61
C PRO A 24 -12.90 -15.21 -9.59
N ARG A 25 -12.47 -15.17 -8.30
CA ARG A 25 -13.08 -15.99 -7.26
C ARG A 25 -14.26 -15.31 -6.56
N GLU A 26 -14.48 -14.02 -6.84
CA GLU A 26 -15.49 -13.21 -6.15
C GLU A 26 -16.80 -13.10 -6.92
N GLY A 27 -16.96 -13.89 -8.00
CA GLY A 27 -18.19 -13.92 -8.79
C GLY A 27 -18.16 -14.99 -9.86
N GLU A 28 -19.14 -14.92 -10.74
CA GLU A 28 -19.30 -15.81 -11.89
C GLU A 28 -18.58 -15.22 -13.10
N VAL A 29 -17.50 -15.87 -13.53
CA VAL A 29 -16.74 -15.44 -14.73
C VAL A 29 -17.50 -15.84 -15.98
N PHE A 30 -17.64 -14.93 -16.92
CA PHE A 30 -18.21 -15.18 -18.26
C PHE A 30 -17.31 -14.55 -19.34
N GLU A 31 -17.63 -14.79 -20.59
CA GLU A 31 -16.88 -14.23 -21.71
C GLU A 31 -16.94 -12.69 -21.70
N GLY A 32 -15.76 -12.07 -21.47
CA GLY A 32 -15.59 -10.61 -21.41
C GLY A 32 -15.85 -9.96 -20.05
N GLY A 33 -16.03 -10.73 -18.95
CA GLY A 33 -16.23 -10.11 -17.66
C GLY A 33 -16.45 -11.04 -16.47
N ILE A 34 -16.96 -10.46 -15.41
CA ILE A 34 -17.39 -11.17 -14.19
C ILE A 34 -18.71 -10.59 -13.72
N ARG A 35 -19.62 -11.44 -13.27
CA ARG A 35 -20.84 -11.05 -12.57
C ARG A 35 -20.61 -11.20 -11.07
N ILE A 36 -20.83 -10.14 -10.32
CA ILE A 36 -20.65 -10.12 -8.87
C ILE A 36 -21.95 -9.78 -8.16
N ASN A 37 -22.11 -10.28 -6.95
CA ASN A 37 -23.14 -9.79 -6.05
C ASN A 37 -22.74 -8.43 -5.51
N VAL A 38 -23.68 -7.50 -5.44
CA VAL A 38 -23.50 -6.17 -4.89
C VAL A 38 -24.48 -5.98 -3.74
N THR A 39 -23.97 -5.48 -2.62
CA THR A 39 -24.75 -5.19 -1.42
C THR A 39 -24.70 -3.70 -1.12
N VAL A 40 -25.89 -3.12 -0.93
CA VAL A 40 -26.06 -1.68 -0.64
C VAL A 40 -26.92 -1.53 0.60
N GLN A 41 -26.57 -0.59 1.45
CA GLN A 41 -27.37 -0.20 2.60
C GLN A 41 -28.17 1.07 2.29
N ALA A 42 -29.45 1.04 2.56
CA ALA A 42 -30.40 2.15 2.53
C ALA A 42 -31.54 1.86 3.52
N PRO A 43 -32.40 2.85 3.87
CA PRO A 43 -33.55 2.59 4.72
C PRO A 43 -34.49 1.53 4.12
N GLU A 44 -35.03 0.65 4.97
CA GLU A 44 -35.99 -0.37 4.57
C GLU A 44 -37.22 0.22 3.90
N GLY A 45 -37.72 -0.45 2.87
CA GLY A 45 -38.89 -0.04 2.10
C GLY A 45 -38.62 1.03 1.03
N HIS A 46 -37.39 1.46 0.86
CA HIS A 46 -36.99 2.36 -0.22
C HIS A 46 -36.83 1.60 -1.55
N GLU A 47 -37.07 2.28 -2.66
CA GLU A 47 -36.78 1.77 -3.99
C GLU A 47 -35.30 2.07 -4.32
N VAL A 48 -34.47 1.03 -4.35
CA VAL A 48 -33.02 1.13 -4.59
C VAL A 48 -32.63 0.42 -5.88
N THR A 49 -31.76 1.04 -6.66
CA THR A 49 -31.19 0.43 -7.86
C THR A 49 -29.66 0.51 -7.84
N VAL A 50 -28.99 -0.46 -8.49
CA VAL A 50 -27.53 -0.43 -8.70
C VAL A 50 -27.23 -0.58 -10.18
N CYS A 51 -26.55 0.40 -10.77
CA CYS A 51 -26.25 0.44 -12.21
C CYS A 51 -27.52 0.26 -13.10
N GLY A 52 -28.68 0.69 -12.61
CA GLY A 52 -29.96 0.54 -13.28
C GLY A 52 -30.67 -0.81 -13.03
N ASN A 53 -30.02 -1.76 -12.35
CA ASN A 53 -30.66 -3.03 -11.96
C ASN A 53 -31.48 -2.83 -10.68
N SER A 54 -32.68 -3.39 -10.63
CA SER A 54 -33.50 -3.48 -9.42
C SER A 54 -32.80 -4.32 -8.36
N THR A 55 -33.04 -4.01 -7.10
CA THR A 55 -32.50 -4.74 -5.95
C THR A 55 -33.60 -5.49 -5.20
N THR A 56 -33.19 -6.52 -4.46
CA THR A 56 -34.02 -7.22 -3.49
C THR A 56 -33.57 -6.86 -2.08
N TYR A 57 -34.52 -6.62 -1.15
CA TYR A 57 -34.18 -6.37 0.24
C TYR A 57 -34.05 -7.69 1.00
N GLU A 58 -32.86 -8.00 1.49
CA GLU A 58 -32.55 -9.25 2.18
C GLU A 58 -31.59 -8.97 3.36
N ASN A 59 -31.91 -9.51 4.54
CA ASN A 59 -31.07 -9.44 5.73
C ASN A 59 -30.60 -8.01 6.10
N GLY A 60 -31.47 -7.01 5.94
CA GLY A 60 -31.15 -5.62 6.30
C GLY A 60 -30.37 -4.85 5.23
N SER A 61 -30.25 -5.38 4.02
CA SER A 61 -29.52 -4.75 2.91
C SER A 61 -30.22 -4.99 1.58
N TYR A 62 -29.95 -4.14 0.62
CA TYR A 62 -30.38 -4.29 -0.76
C TYR A 62 -29.32 -5.04 -1.56
N VAL A 63 -29.70 -6.11 -2.25
CA VAL A 63 -28.80 -6.97 -3.02
C VAL A 63 -29.19 -7.04 -4.48
N THR A 64 -28.22 -7.11 -5.36
CA THR A 64 -28.41 -7.36 -6.80
C THR A 64 -27.11 -7.88 -7.40
N THR A 65 -27.12 -8.23 -8.68
CA THR A 65 -25.93 -8.61 -9.42
C THR A 65 -25.56 -7.54 -10.44
N VAL A 66 -24.25 -7.32 -10.63
CA VAL A 66 -23.71 -6.37 -11.61
C VAL A 66 -22.60 -7.06 -12.41
N GLU A 67 -22.52 -6.74 -13.69
CA GLU A 67 -21.44 -7.21 -14.56
C GLU A 67 -20.31 -6.18 -14.63
N LEU A 68 -19.07 -6.63 -14.37
CA LEU A 68 -17.85 -5.88 -14.57
C LEU A 68 -17.16 -6.37 -15.85
N ARG A 69 -17.06 -5.49 -16.85
CA ARG A 69 -16.53 -5.85 -18.17
C ARG A 69 -15.19 -5.19 -18.48
N ALA A 70 -14.85 -4.12 -17.77
CA ALA A 70 -13.60 -3.38 -17.95
C ALA A 70 -12.65 -3.60 -16.77
N HIS A 71 -11.38 -3.24 -16.93
CA HIS A 71 -10.45 -3.23 -15.81
C HIS A 71 -10.90 -2.25 -14.71
N LYS A 72 -11.42 -1.08 -15.09
CA LYS A 72 -12.02 -0.10 -14.17
C LYS A 72 -13.49 0.05 -14.48
N ASN A 73 -14.33 -0.09 -13.46
CA ASN A 73 -15.78 0.01 -13.57
C ASN A 73 -16.30 1.01 -12.55
N THR A 74 -17.19 1.88 -12.96
CA THR A 74 -17.91 2.77 -12.04
C THR A 74 -19.26 2.15 -11.71
N LEU A 75 -19.52 1.87 -10.43
CA LEU A 75 -20.81 1.44 -9.94
C LEU A 75 -21.56 2.63 -9.35
N CYS A 76 -22.88 2.66 -9.58
CA CYS A 76 -23.75 3.71 -9.06
C CYS A 76 -24.94 3.07 -8.36
N ALA A 77 -25.09 3.28 -7.07
CA ALA A 77 -26.27 2.95 -6.30
C ALA A 77 -27.15 4.21 -6.19
N ARG A 78 -28.45 4.05 -6.41
CA ARG A 78 -29.45 5.11 -6.32
C ARG A 78 -30.61 4.68 -5.44
N ASP A 79 -30.96 5.55 -4.51
CA ASP A 79 -32.21 5.48 -3.77
C ASP A 79 -33.19 6.43 -4.48
N LEU A 80 -34.17 5.83 -5.17
CA LEU A 80 -35.17 6.55 -5.97
C LEU A 80 -36.24 7.20 -5.10
N THR A 81 -36.43 6.72 -3.87
CA THR A 81 -37.42 7.23 -2.93
C THR A 81 -37.06 8.63 -2.43
N ILE A 82 -35.77 8.87 -2.17
CA ILE A 82 -35.29 10.15 -1.64
C ILE A 82 -34.38 10.90 -2.62
N GLY A 83 -34.08 10.33 -3.79
CA GLY A 83 -33.30 10.96 -4.83
C GLY A 83 -31.81 11.11 -4.53
N CYS A 84 -31.20 10.21 -3.75
CA CYS A 84 -29.76 10.24 -3.48
C CYS A 84 -29.01 9.14 -4.23
N GLU A 85 -27.71 9.36 -4.46
CA GLU A 85 -26.83 8.38 -5.11
C GLU A 85 -25.46 8.33 -4.48
N GLN A 86 -24.83 7.17 -4.57
CA GLN A 86 -23.39 6.96 -4.31
C GLN A 86 -22.74 6.33 -5.53
N LYS A 87 -21.56 6.80 -5.89
CA LYS A 87 -20.73 6.21 -6.93
C LYS A 87 -19.42 5.72 -6.33
N ILE A 88 -19.01 4.54 -6.75
CA ILE A 88 -17.71 3.94 -6.41
C ILE A 88 -17.02 3.48 -7.69
N MET A 89 -15.70 3.37 -7.64
CA MET A 89 -14.89 2.77 -8.69
C MET A 89 -14.34 1.44 -8.20
N VAL A 90 -14.49 0.38 -8.99
CA VAL A 90 -13.92 -0.94 -8.70
C VAL A 90 -13.04 -1.41 -9.86
N CYS A 91 -11.99 -2.15 -9.54
CA CYS A 91 -11.09 -2.75 -10.52
C CYS A 91 -11.41 -4.22 -10.67
N TYR A 92 -11.63 -4.70 -11.91
CA TYR A 92 -11.70 -6.13 -12.19
C TYR A 92 -10.35 -6.64 -12.69
N LEU A 93 -9.78 -7.57 -11.94
CA LEU A 93 -8.52 -8.23 -12.23
C LEU A 93 -8.81 -9.59 -12.89
N SER A 94 -9.05 -9.59 -14.21
CA SER A 94 -9.43 -10.82 -14.97
C SER A 94 -8.35 -11.90 -14.99
N LYS A 95 -7.11 -11.55 -14.64
CA LYS A 95 -5.98 -12.49 -14.58
C LYS A 95 -5.28 -12.36 -13.24
N ALA A 96 -5.36 -13.42 -12.43
CA ALA A 96 -4.45 -13.59 -11.30
C ALA A 96 -3.08 -14.05 -11.84
N ASN A 97 -2.06 -13.25 -11.63
CA ASN A 97 -0.71 -13.56 -12.13
C ASN A 97 -0.01 -14.67 -11.33
N LYS A 98 -0.67 -15.30 -10.35
CA LYS A 98 -0.07 -16.28 -9.41
C LYS A 98 1.23 -15.79 -8.77
N LYS A 99 1.40 -14.47 -8.72
CA LYS A 99 2.54 -13.80 -8.08
C LYS A 99 2.03 -13.10 -6.83
N TYR A 100 2.88 -13.05 -5.84
CA TYR A 100 2.66 -12.27 -4.64
C TYR A 100 3.83 -11.33 -4.42
N ARG A 101 3.60 -10.26 -3.72
CA ARG A 101 4.63 -9.35 -3.23
C ARG A 101 4.70 -9.51 -1.71
N LEU A 102 5.89 -9.65 -1.18
CA LEU A 102 6.14 -9.57 0.24
C LEU A 102 6.37 -8.10 0.61
N PHE A 103 5.61 -7.60 1.57
CA PHE A 103 5.85 -6.30 2.19
C PHE A 103 6.50 -6.55 3.55
N ALA A 104 7.52 -5.75 3.86
CA ALA A 104 8.19 -5.75 5.15
C ALA A 104 8.33 -4.30 5.60
N ASP A 105 7.71 -3.96 6.71
CA ASP A 105 7.73 -2.63 7.30
C ASP A 105 8.78 -2.55 8.43
N ASP A 106 9.03 -1.35 8.96
CA ASP A 106 9.92 -1.10 10.12
C ASP A 106 11.38 -1.51 9.91
N ASN A 107 11.91 -1.26 8.72
CA ASN A 107 13.23 -1.74 8.34
C ASN A 107 14.29 -0.64 8.29
N ILE A 108 15.42 -0.92 8.92
CA ILE A 108 16.69 -0.19 8.79
C ILE A 108 17.88 -1.07 9.22
N LEU A 109 17.67 -2.02 10.13
CA LEU A 109 18.76 -2.77 10.78
C LEU A 109 19.60 -3.59 9.79
N PHE A 110 19.01 -4.11 8.72
CA PHE A 110 19.76 -4.83 7.70
C PHE A 110 20.70 -3.92 6.92
N LEU A 111 20.36 -2.63 6.73
CA LEU A 111 21.23 -1.65 6.09
C LEU A 111 22.37 -1.26 7.02
N ALA A 112 22.10 -1.10 8.32
CA ALA A 112 23.12 -0.89 9.32
C ALA A 112 24.12 -2.05 9.35
N ASP A 113 23.64 -3.29 9.28
CA ASP A 113 24.47 -4.50 9.24
C ASP A 113 25.34 -4.56 7.97
N ILE A 114 24.77 -4.30 6.81
CA ILE A 114 25.53 -4.23 5.54
C ILE A 114 26.61 -3.14 5.61
N ASN A 115 26.29 -2.00 6.19
CA ASN A 115 27.25 -0.91 6.33
C ASN A 115 28.39 -1.23 7.32
N GLU A 116 28.08 -1.92 8.40
CA GLU A 116 29.05 -2.39 9.40
C GLU A 116 30.05 -3.39 8.79
N HIS A 117 29.53 -4.35 8.01
CA HIS A 117 30.32 -5.41 7.38
C HIS A 117 30.68 -5.12 5.91
N LYS A 118 30.64 -3.86 5.49
CA LYS A 118 30.88 -3.48 4.08
C LYS A 118 32.19 -3.95 3.49
N ASP A 119 33.22 -4.13 4.32
CA ASP A 119 34.54 -4.59 3.88
C ASP A 119 34.70 -6.12 3.95
N GLU A 120 33.75 -6.82 4.56
CA GLU A 120 33.70 -8.27 4.72
C GLU A 120 32.73 -8.92 3.73
N TYR A 121 31.57 -8.28 3.50
CA TYR A 121 30.55 -8.78 2.59
C TYR A 121 30.97 -8.58 1.12
N GLU A 122 30.81 -9.62 0.32
CA GLU A 122 30.99 -9.55 -1.12
C GLU A 122 29.69 -9.17 -1.82
N SER A 123 28.53 -9.47 -1.19
CA SER A 123 27.18 -9.26 -1.70
C SER A 123 26.25 -8.71 -0.61
N ILE A 124 25.22 -7.94 -1.01
CA ILE A 124 24.13 -7.56 -0.10
C ILE A 124 23.40 -8.79 0.47
N PHE A 125 23.49 -9.92 -0.21
CA PHE A 125 22.84 -11.19 0.21
C PHE A 125 23.70 -12.00 1.18
N ASP A 126 24.89 -11.55 1.53
CA ASP A 126 25.64 -12.07 2.69
C ASP A 126 24.97 -11.64 4.00
N ASN A 127 24.18 -10.54 3.94
CA ASN A 127 23.27 -10.18 5.03
C ASN A 127 22.16 -11.24 5.17
N PRO A 128 21.99 -11.85 6.38
CA PRO A 128 21.04 -12.97 6.57
C PRO A 128 19.57 -12.59 6.27
N TYR A 129 19.19 -11.34 6.50
CA TYR A 129 17.83 -10.86 6.24
C TYR A 129 17.53 -10.82 4.74
N LEU A 130 18.42 -10.23 3.94
CA LEU A 130 18.25 -10.20 2.48
C LEU A 130 18.44 -11.56 1.82
N ALA A 131 19.27 -12.45 2.38
CA ALA A 131 19.46 -13.82 1.90
C ALA A 131 18.16 -14.61 1.87
N ILE A 132 17.28 -14.44 2.88
CA ILE A 132 15.96 -15.10 2.94
C ILE A 132 15.09 -14.67 1.78
N TYR A 133 15.02 -13.37 1.48
CA TYR A 133 14.24 -12.84 0.37
C TYR A 133 14.82 -13.24 -0.99
N LYS A 134 16.14 -13.25 -1.12
CA LYS A 134 16.82 -13.76 -2.33
C LYS A 134 16.43 -15.20 -2.60
N LYS A 135 16.48 -16.06 -1.58
CA LYS A 135 16.06 -17.45 -1.69
C LYS A 135 14.58 -17.59 -2.07
N ALA A 136 13.70 -16.76 -1.51
CA ALA A 136 12.28 -16.76 -1.86
C ALA A 136 12.06 -16.31 -3.32
N HIS A 137 12.84 -15.33 -3.78
CA HIS A 137 12.81 -14.90 -5.17
C HIS A 137 13.29 -16.02 -6.12
N ASP A 138 14.44 -16.61 -5.85
CA ASP A 138 15.05 -17.63 -6.71
C ASP A 138 14.18 -18.90 -6.84
N LEU A 139 13.55 -19.33 -5.72
CA LEU A 139 12.75 -20.55 -5.71
C LEU A 139 11.31 -20.33 -6.21
N TYR A 140 10.72 -19.16 -5.94
CA TYR A 140 9.29 -18.94 -6.10
C TYR A 140 8.96 -17.71 -6.94
N GLY A 141 9.96 -16.95 -7.39
CA GLY A 141 9.74 -15.68 -8.11
C GLY A 141 9.12 -14.59 -7.24
N ALA A 142 9.35 -14.63 -5.93
CA ALA A 142 8.82 -13.65 -5.00
C ALA A 142 9.24 -12.22 -5.38
N LYS A 143 8.31 -11.28 -5.28
CA LYS A 143 8.58 -9.85 -5.35
C LYS A 143 8.57 -9.31 -3.93
N VAL A 144 9.60 -8.56 -3.57
CA VAL A 144 9.82 -8.07 -2.20
C VAL A 144 9.82 -6.55 -2.20
N HIS A 145 9.13 -5.98 -1.23
CA HIS A 145 9.08 -4.55 -1.00
C HIS A 145 9.38 -4.27 0.47
N ILE A 146 10.42 -3.52 0.74
CA ILE A 146 10.87 -3.19 2.08
C ILE A 146 10.68 -1.70 2.30
N ASN A 147 9.90 -1.35 3.31
CA ASN A 147 9.63 0.02 3.71
C ASN A 147 10.63 0.41 4.82
N LEU A 148 11.33 1.53 4.62
CA LEU A 148 12.51 1.91 5.38
C LEU A 148 12.24 3.06 6.34
N PHE A 149 12.82 2.97 7.53
CA PHE A 149 13.13 4.13 8.35
C PHE A 149 14.38 4.85 7.81
N PHE A 150 14.41 6.17 8.01
CA PHE A 150 15.60 6.94 7.71
C PHE A 150 16.69 6.76 8.78
N GLN A 151 16.29 6.63 10.05
CA GLN A 151 17.22 6.52 11.17
C GLN A 151 16.82 5.46 12.19
N PHE A 152 17.84 4.91 12.84
CA PHE A 152 17.78 4.08 14.04
C PHE A 152 18.49 4.81 15.16
N ASP A 153 17.79 5.20 16.20
CA ASP A 153 18.24 6.02 17.30
C ASP A 153 18.11 5.34 18.67
N ALA A 154 18.41 6.07 19.74
CA ALA A 154 18.35 5.54 21.10
C ALA A 154 16.96 5.05 21.51
N GLU A 155 15.87 5.66 21.01
CA GLU A 155 14.49 5.24 21.29
C GLU A 155 14.15 3.94 20.55
N ALA A 156 14.47 3.87 19.25
CA ALA A 156 14.32 2.66 18.45
C ALA A 156 15.16 1.50 19.02
N ARG A 157 16.39 1.78 19.48
CA ARG A 157 17.26 0.79 20.15
C ARG A 157 16.59 0.18 21.37
N LYS A 158 15.97 0.99 22.19
CA LYS A 158 15.23 0.53 23.37
C LYS A 158 14.02 -0.29 22.99
N TYR A 159 13.28 0.13 21.98
CA TYR A 159 12.07 -0.56 21.50
C TYR A 159 12.40 -1.95 20.91
N PHE A 160 13.38 -2.02 20.02
CA PHE A 160 13.79 -3.28 19.39
C PHE A 160 14.71 -4.13 20.26
N SER A 161 15.08 -3.67 21.48
CA SER A 161 16.07 -4.34 22.35
C SER A 161 17.37 -4.71 21.60
N ALA A 162 17.77 -3.84 20.67
CA ALA A 162 18.94 -4.06 19.83
C ALA A 162 20.16 -3.35 20.39
N ASP A 163 21.24 -4.09 20.60
CA ASP A 163 22.54 -3.54 21.03
C ASP A 163 23.36 -3.13 19.81
N ARG A 164 22.96 -2.01 19.20
CA ARG A 164 23.63 -1.42 18.04
C ARG A 164 23.78 0.08 18.22
N PRO A 165 24.83 0.70 17.65
CA PRO A 165 24.97 2.16 17.64
C PRO A 165 23.85 2.83 16.84
N ASP A 166 23.72 4.15 17.01
CA ASP A 166 22.85 4.96 16.15
C ASP A 166 23.32 4.86 14.71
N PHE A 167 22.34 4.79 13.81
CA PHE A 167 22.58 4.69 12.37
C PHE A 167 21.54 5.51 11.63
N ASP A 168 21.96 6.20 10.59
CA ASP A 168 21.05 6.79 9.61
C ASP A 168 21.55 6.54 8.19
N LEU A 169 20.64 6.72 7.21
CA LEU A 169 20.93 6.38 5.83
C LEU A 169 22.02 7.24 5.17
N THR A 170 22.43 8.38 5.78
CA THR A 170 23.57 9.16 5.27
C THR A 170 24.89 8.42 5.45
N GLN A 171 24.97 7.50 6.40
CA GLN A 171 26.15 6.68 6.69
C GLN A 171 26.25 5.45 5.77
N MET A 172 25.14 5.09 5.07
CA MET A 172 25.09 3.89 4.24
C MET A 172 26.12 3.97 3.11
N THR A 173 26.93 2.91 2.98
CA THR A 173 27.90 2.75 1.88
C THR A 173 27.19 2.67 0.52
N ASP A 174 27.82 3.15 -0.53
CA ASP A 174 27.37 3.01 -1.92
C ASP A 174 28.08 1.86 -2.68
N ARG A 175 28.94 1.10 -1.98
CA ARG A 175 29.70 -0.02 -2.54
C ARG A 175 28.82 -1.03 -3.27
N PHE A 176 27.64 -1.30 -2.77
CA PHE A 176 26.72 -2.31 -3.31
C PHE A 176 25.63 -1.73 -4.24
N ARG A 177 25.78 -0.49 -4.66
CA ARG A 177 24.78 0.22 -5.47
C ARG A 177 24.39 -0.53 -6.74
N ASP A 178 25.38 -1.04 -7.46
CA ASP A 178 25.12 -1.76 -8.71
C ASP A 178 24.41 -3.09 -8.48
N GLU A 179 24.65 -3.75 -7.36
CA GLU A 179 23.95 -4.98 -6.99
C GLU A 179 22.51 -4.71 -6.59
N PHE A 180 22.23 -3.65 -5.81
CA PHE A 180 20.87 -3.20 -5.57
C PHE A 180 20.13 -2.94 -6.88
N ARG A 181 20.71 -2.20 -7.80
CA ARG A 181 20.16 -1.89 -9.11
C ARG A 181 19.85 -3.14 -9.93
N ALA A 182 20.79 -4.08 -9.97
CA ALA A 182 20.65 -5.35 -10.71
C ALA A 182 19.47 -6.19 -10.20
N ASN A 183 19.05 -6.01 -8.94
CA ASN A 183 17.94 -6.73 -8.32
C ASN A 183 16.63 -5.91 -8.27
N GLY A 184 16.61 -4.71 -8.85
CA GLY A 184 15.49 -3.78 -8.79
C GLY A 184 14.21 -4.23 -9.50
N ASP A 185 14.22 -5.32 -10.26
CA ASP A 185 13.02 -5.91 -10.87
C ASP A 185 12.17 -6.69 -9.86
N TRP A 186 12.74 -7.14 -8.75
CA TRP A 186 12.07 -7.92 -7.71
C TRP A 186 12.22 -7.39 -6.30
N LEU A 187 13.32 -6.67 -5.98
CA LEU A 187 13.58 -6.03 -4.69
C LEU A 187 13.27 -4.54 -4.79
N LYS A 188 12.31 -4.06 -4.02
CA LYS A 188 11.92 -2.66 -3.97
C LYS A 188 12.09 -2.08 -2.57
N LEU A 189 12.54 -0.84 -2.52
CA LEU A 189 12.69 -0.07 -1.30
C LEU A 189 11.88 1.22 -1.38
N SER A 190 11.31 1.66 -0.27
CA SER A 190 10.55 2.91 -0.20
C SER A 190 10.58 3.55 1.19
N PHE A 191 10.08 4.75 1.26
CA PHE A 191 9.87 5.48 2.51
C PHE A 191 8.80 4.81 3.38
N HIS A 192 9.06 4.68 4.69
CA HIS A 192 8.12 4.28 5.71
C HIS A 192 7.90 5.40 6.73
N SER A 193 8.99 5.82 7.35
CA SER A 193 9.02 6.92 8.30
C SER A 193 10.46 7.44 8.47
N LYS A 194 10.58 8.56 9.18
CA LYS A 194 11.89 9.04 9.63
C LYS A 194 12.51 8.08 10.64
N ALA A 195 11.72 7.62 11.61
CA ALA A 195 12.14 6.72 12.68
C ALA A 195 10.93 5.94 13.20
N GLU A 196 11.17 4.97 14.10
CA GLU A 196 10.14 4.23 14.84
C GLU A 196 9.27 5.16 15.70
N HIS A 197 9.88 6.14 16.33
CA HIS A 197 9.19 7.08 17.22
C HIS A 197 9.26 8.53 16.68
N PRO A 198 8.32 9.40 17.06
CA PRO A 198 7.20 9.17 17.99
C PRO A 198 6.11 8.24 17.40
N PHE A 199 5.24 7.73 18.26
CA PHE A 199 4.07 6.95 17.86
C PHE A 199 3.19 7.75 16.89
N SER A 200 2.78 7.13 15.76
CA SER A 200 1.98 7.74 14.71
C SER A 200 2.52 9.12 14.25
N PRO A 201 3.77 9.17 13.73
CA PRO A 201 4.46 10.44 13.48
C PRO A 201 3.73 11.33 12.48
N TYR A 202 3.00 10.73 11.54
CA TYR A 202 2.37 11.46 10.45
C TYR A 202 0.85 11.62 10.58
N GLY A 203 0.23 11.06 11.63
CA GLY A 203 -1.21 11.20 11.87
C GLY A 203 -1.68 12.65 12.09
N LYS A 204 -0.76 13.55 12.47
CA LYS A 204 -1.02 14.98 12.67
C LYS A 204 0.07 15.88 12.06
N ALA A 205 1.02 15.31 11.33
CA ALA A 205 2.11 16.06 10.73
C ALA A 205 1.60 16.99 9.62
N SER A 206 2.31 18.10 9.44
CA SER A 206 2.09 18.99 8.29
C SER A 206 2.59 18.35 6.99
N ALA A 207 2.07 18.85 5.85
CA ALA A 207 2.56 18.46 4.53
C ALA A 207 4.07 18.71 4.37
N ASP A 208 4.58 19.81 4.92
CA ASP A 208 6.00 20.17 4.85
C ASP A 208 6.88 19.20 5.64
N GLU A 209 6.41 18.73 6.78
CA GLU A 209 7.15 17.79 7.63
C GLU A 209 7.29 16.43 6.96
N ILE A 210 6.20 15.85 6.49
CA ILE A 210 6.23 14.56 5.79
C ILE A 210 7.01 14.65 4.46
N THR A 211 6.89 15.78 3.75
CA THR A 211 7.63 16.03 2.52
C THR A 211 9.13 16.05 2.77
N ARG A 212 9.58 16.79 3.79
CA ARG A 212 11.00 16.89 4.17
C ARG A 212 11.59 15.52 4.51
N ASP A 213 10.90 14.76 5.37
CA ASP A 213 11.36 13.45 5.84
C ASP A 213 11.41 12.44 4.69
N CYS A 214 10.39 12.46 3.83
CA CYS A 214 10.32 11.61 2.65
C CYS A 214 11.43 11.94 1.63
N ILE A 215 11.67 13.22 1.33
CA ILE A 215 12.74 13.66 0.41
C ILE A 215 14.11 13.27 0.98
N GLN A 216 14.31 13.41 2.28
CA GLN A 216 15.57 13.05 2.93
C GLN A 216 15.90 11.58 2.73
N LEU A 217 14.95 10.68 3.01
CA LEU A 217 15.12 9.24 2.80
C LEU A 217 15.32 8.91 1.32
N ASN A 218 14.47 9.43 0.44
CA ASN A 218 14.51 9.14 -0.98
C ASN A 218 15.85 9.55 -1.62
N ARG A 219 16.41 10.68 -1.18
CA ARG A 219 17.75 11.13 -1.65
C ARG A 219 18.82 10.11 -1.31
N GLU A 220 18.85 9.63 -0.07
CA GLU A 220 19.84 8.63 0.35
C GLU A 220 19.61 7.29 -0.31
N LEU A 221 18.37 6.85 -0.44
CA LEU A 221 18.00 5.62 -1.16
C LEU A 221 18.51 5.66 -2.61
N LEU A 222 18.29 6.76 -3.32
CA LEU A 222 18.79 6.94 -4.68
C LEU A 222 20.32 6.99 -4.75
N ARG A 223 21.00 7.48 -3.70
CA ARG A 223 22.45 7.49 -3.60
C ARG A 223 23.02 6.09 -3.47
N PHE A 224 22.59 5.31 -2.46
CA PHE A 224 23.23 4.03 -2.16
C PHE A 224 22.66 2.84 -2.93
N ALA A 225 21.41 2.90 -3.42
CA ALA A 225 20.75 1.76 -4.06
C ALA A 225 20.31 2.02 -5.52
N GLY A 226 20.13 3.29 -5.91
CA GLY A 226 19.77 3.66 -7.27
C GLY A 226 18.26 3.68 -7.54
N PRO A 227 17.84 4.22 -8.70
CA PRO A 227 16.43 4.40 -9.02
C PRO A 227 15.68 3.09 -9.33
N GLU A 228 16.39 2.03 -9.72
CA GLU A 228 15.78 0.77 -10.12
C GLU A 228 15.10 0.05 -8.95
N VAL A 229 15.59 0.23 -7.72
CA VAL A 229 14.99 -0.34 -6.50
C VAL A 229 13.93 0.56 -5.89
N PHE A 230 13.86 1.82 -6.29
CA PHE A 230 12.86 2.75 -5.78
C PHE A 230 11.44 2.29 -6.11
N SER A 231 10.54 2.34 -5.11
CA SER A 231 9.12 2.06 -5.29
C SER A 231 8.31 3.34 -5.20
N ASP A 232 7.36 3.51 -6.11
CA ASP A 232 6.33 4.55 -6.05
C ASP A 232 5.08 4.13 -5.25
N CYS A 233 5.16 2.97 -4.60
CA CYS A 233 4.22 2.51 -3.59
C CYS A 233 4.95 2.44 -2.26
N MET A 234 4.26 2.71 -1.16
CA MET A 234 4.79 2.61 0.20
C MET A 234 3.71 2.15 1.17
N THR A 235 4.11 1.79 2.37
CA THR A 235 3.24 1.77 3.55
C THR A 235 3.74 2.86 4.48
N ILE A 236 2.93 3.88 4.74
CA ILE A 236 3.26 4.91 5.71
C ILE A 236 3.16 4.34 7.13
N HIS A 237 4.08 4.70 8.01
CA HIS A 237 4.14 4.17 9.37
C HIS A 237 2.82 4.38 10.14
N PHE A 238 2.36 3.34 10.84
CA PHE A 238 1.03 3.23 11.46
C PHE A 238 -0.17 3.32 10.49
N ALA A 239 0.06 3.31 9.16
CA ALA A 239 -0.97 3.54 8.15
C ALA A 239 -1.77 4.84 8.39
N GLU A 240 -1.14 5.86 8.99
CA GLU A 240 -1.77 7.13 9.33
C GLU A 240 -1.02 8.31 8.71
N THR A 241 -1.78 9.18 8.05
CA THR A 241 -1.32 10.49 7.58
C THR A 241 -2.50 11.43 7.43
N THR A 242 -2.23 12.74 7.39
CA THR A 242 -3.27 13.75 7.09
C THR A 242 -3.64 13.74 5.61
N GLU A 243 -4.76 14.35 5.25
CA GLU A 243 -5.14 14.52 3.83
C GLU A 243 -4.08 15.33 3.09
N GLU A 244 -3.57 16.41 3.70
CA GLU A 244 -2.50 17.23 3.14
C GLU A 244 -1.20 16.44 2.99
N GLY A 245 -0.87 15.57 3.96
CA GLY A 245 0.27 14.66 3.89
C GLY A 245 0.14 13.67 2.74
N THR A 246 -1.04 13.09 2.56
CA THR A 246 -1.33 12.20 1.42
C THR A 246 -1.15 12.92 0.09
N ARG A 247 -1.65 14.16 -0.04
CA ARG A 247 -1.48 14.99 -1.25
C ARG A 247 -0.01 15.33 -1.51
N ALA A 248 0.75 15.62 -0.44
CA ALA A 248 2.18 15.89 -0.52
C ALA A 248 2.95 14.67 -1.04
N LEU A 249 2.73 13.48 -0.46
CA LEU A 249 3.35 12.24 -0.94
C LEU A 249 2.98 11.92 -2.39
N ARG A 250 1.73 12.18 -2.78
CA ARG A 250 1.31 12.04 -4.18
C ARG A 250 2.05 12.98 -5.12
N SER A 251 2.30 14.24 -4.71
CA SER A 251 3.07 15.19 -5.51
C SER A 251 4.55 14.83 -5.62
N LEU A 252 5.09 14.02 -4.69
CA LEU A 252 6.41 13.41 -4.77
C LEU A 252 6.47 12.16 -5.67
N GLY A 253 5.36 11.75 -6.28
CA GLY A 253 5.31 10.65 -7.23
C GLY A 253 4.80 9.32 -6.65
N TYR A 254 4.47 9.25 -5.37
CA TYR A 254 3.86 8.05 -4.80
C TYR A 254 2.44 7.85 -5.31
N ARG A 255 2.13 6.64 -5.76
CA ARG A 255 0.85 6.28 -6.37
C ARG A 255 -0.07 5.48 -5.46
N ALA A 256 0.51 4.80 -4.50
CA ALA A 256 -0.20 4.04 -3.48
C ALA A 256 0.49 4.18 -2.12
N LEU A 257 -0.33 4.29 -1.06
CA LEU A 257 0.08 4.39 0.34
C LEU A 257 -0.49 3.20 1.10
#